data_bb08f247d3f36bd4040f2e0228bd305c
#
_entry.id   bb08f247d3f36bd4040f2e0228bd305c
#
_cell.length_a   1.000
_cell.length_b   1.000
_cell.length_c   1.000
_cell.angle_alpha   90.00
_cell.angle_beta   90.00
_cell.angle_gamma   90.00
#
_symmetry.space_group_name_H-M   'P 1'
#
loop_
_entity.id
_entity.type
_entity.pdbx_description
1 polymer ?
#
loop_
_entity_poly.entity_id
_entity_poly.type
_entity_poly.pdbx_seq_one_letter_code
_entity_poly.pdbx_strand_id
1 'polypeptide(L)'
;MLRIAICDDETGTCSEIENRILDFARHNALQIETEVFYSGETFYRSVQEDCPFDLVFLDIQLVRLDGVQVGRQIREQLGNEKISIVYISSKETYAMS
;
A
#
# COMPACT_ATOMS: atom_id res chain seq x y z
N MET A 1 16.59 -1.70 -5.67
CA MET A 1 15.62 -0.63 -5.33
C MET A 1 14.33 -1.25 -4.81
N LEU A 2 13.84 -0.74 -3.69
CA LEU A 2 12.59 -1.20 -3.11
C LEU A 2 11.46 -0.32 -3.61
N ARG A 3 10.40 -0.92 -4.11
CA ARG A 3 9.24 -0.18 -4.63
C ARG A 3 8.05 -0.42 -3.73
N ILE A 4 7.51 0.67 -3.20
CA ILE A 4 6.45 0.64 -2.20
C ILE A 4 5.24 1.40 -2.72
N ALA A 5 4.08 0.75 -2.64
CA ALA A 5 2.81 1.38 -2.96
C ALA A 5 2.11 1.78 -1.67
N ILE A 6 1.40 2.89 -1.71
CA ILE A 6 0.59 3.38 -0.59
C ILE A 6 -0.82 3.56 -1.12
N CYS A 7 -1.77 2.87 -0.53
CA CYS A 7 -3.16 2.88 -0.99
C CYS A 7 -4.07 3.35 0.13
N ASP A 8 -4.55 4.59 0.03
CA ASP A 8 -5.41 5.22 1.04
C ASP A 8 -6.14 6.36 0.36
N ASP A 9 -7.42 6.54 0.66
CA ASP A 9 -8.22 7.60 0.05
C ASP A 9 -7.98 8.98 0.68
N GLU A 10 -7.26 9.05 1.79
CA GLU A 10 -6.93 10.32 2.42
C GLU A 10 -5.55 10.80 1.98
N THR A 11 -5.52 11.94 1.28
CA THR A 11 -4.27 12.47 0.75
C THR A 11 -3.26 12.82 1.84
N GLY A 12 -3.76 13.34 2.99
CA GLY A 12 -2.89 13.67 4.11
C GLY A 12 -2.18 12.46 4.68
N THR A 13 -2.92 11.37 4.82
CA THR A 13 -2.35 10.11 5.33
C THR A 13 -1.31 9.56 4.36
N CYS A 14 -1.61 9.60 3.08
CA CYS A 14 -0.65 9.16 2.06
C CYS A 14 0.64 9.96 2.14
N SER A 15 0.53 11.27 2.24
CA SER A 15 1.71 12.14 2.33
C SER A 15 2.53 11.85 3.59
N GLU A 16 1.87 11.63 4.71
CA GLU A 16 2.55 11.34 5.96
C GLU A 16 3.32 10.03 5.87
N ILE A 17 2.67 8.99 5.36
CA ILE A 17 3.31 7.69 5.21
C ILE A 17 4.48 7.79 4.25
N GLU A 18 4.28 8.44 3.13
CA GLU A 18 5.33 8.61 2.12
C GLU A 18 6.54 9.34 2.70
N ASN A 19 6.30 10.41 3.44
CA ASN A 19 7.39 11.18 4.04
C ASN A 19 8.18 10.34 5.04
N ARG A 20 7.50 9.53 5.83
CA ARG A 20 8.17 8.65 6.81
C ARG A 20 9.01 7.60 6.11
N ILE A 21 8.50 7.03 5.02
CA ILE A 21 9.23 6.05 4.23
C ILE A 21 10.48 6.67 3.64
N LEU A 22 10.35 7.85 3.05
CA LEU A 22 11.48 8.54 2.42
C LEU A 22 12.52 8.99 3.45
N ASP A 23 12.09 9.41 4.64
CA ASP A 23 13.01 9.73 5.72
C ASP A 23 13.79 8.51 6.17
N PHE A 24 13.10 7.39 6.33
CA PHE A 24 13.75 6.14 6.70
C PHE A 24 14.78 5.74 5.64
N ALA A 25 14.42 5.88 4.38
CA ALA A 25 15.31 5.55 3.28
C ALA A 25 16.59 6.39 3.33
N ARG A 26 16.43 7.70 3.55
CA ARG A 26 17.57 8.61 3.64
C ARG A 26 18.49 8.24 4.80
N HIS A 27 17.91 7.97 5.96
CA HIS A 27 18.70 7.67 7.16
C HIS A 27 19.44 6.34 7.08
N ASN A 28 18.97 5.45 6.21
CA ASN A 28 19.54 4.12 6.09
C ASN A 28 20.23 3.87 4.75
N ALA A 29 20.42 4.92 3.97
CA ALA A 29 21.08 4.85 2.65
C ALA A 29 20.41 3.81 1.75
N LEU A 30 19.07 3.76 1.77
CA LEU A 30 18.29 2.86 0.95
C LEU A 30 17.71 3.57 -0.26
N GLN A 31 17.57 2.86 -1.36
CA GLN A 31 16.88 3.36 -2.53
C GLN A 31 15.45 2.85 -2.50
N ILE A 32 14.51 3.75 -2.25
CA ILE A 32 13.10 3.42 -2.19
C ILE A 32 12.34 4.33 -3.14
N GLU A 33 11.45 3.73 -3.90
CA GLU A 33 10.53 4.45 -4.79
C GLU A 33 9.12 4.24 -4.27
N THR A 34 8.33 5.31 -4.19
CA THR A 34 6.96 5.23 -3.69
C THR A 34 5.98 5.63 -4.77
N GLU A 35 4.81 5.03 -4.73
CA GLU A 35 3.69 5.43 -5.59
C GLU A 35 2.42 5.39 -4.77
N VAL A 36 1.57 6.41 -4.93
CA VAL A 36 0.37 6.56 -4.12
C VAL A 36 -0.87 6.28 -4.97
N PHE A 37 -1.79 5.51 -4.41
CA PHE A 37 -3.08 5.22 -5.01
C PHE A 37 -4.17 5.62 -4.03
N TYR A 38 -5.20 6.28 -4.54
CA TYR A 38 -6.27 6.80 -3.69
C TYR A 38 -7.50 5.92 -3.66
N SER A 39 -7.44 4.76 -4.30
CA SER A 39 -8.50 3.76 -4.22
C SER A 39 -7.92 2.37 -4.44
N GLY A 40 -8.58 1.36 -3.88
CA GLY A 40 -8.17 -0.02 -4.07
C GLY A 40 -8.30 -0.44 -5.53
N GLU A 41 -9.30 0.08 -6.21
CA GLU A 41 -9.55 -0.23 -7.60
C GLU A 41 -8.41 0.25 -8.51
N THR A 42 -7.95 1.48 -8.30
CA THR A 42 -6.83 2.02 -9.07
C THR A 42 -5.57 1.20 -8.84
N PHE A 43 -5.33 0.84 -7.59
CA PHE A 43 -4.16 0.03 -7.26
C PHE A 43 -4.24 -1.34 -7.93
N TYR A 44 -5.38 -2.01 -7.80
CA TYR A 44 -5.55 -3.33 -8.40
C TYR A 44 -5.33 -3.28 -9.91
N ARG A 45 -5.88 -2.26 -10.55
CA ARG A 45 -5.73 -2.10 -11.99
C ARG A 45 -4.26 -1.94 -12.38
N SER A 46 -3.49 -1.23 -11.56
CA SER A 46 -2.09 -0.98 -11.86
C SER A 46 -1.22 -2.22 -11.75
N VAL A 47 -1.64 -3.22 -10.95
CA VAL A 47 -0.84 -4.43 -10.75
C VAL A 47 -1.42 -5.65 -11.46
N GLN A 48 -2.46 -5.44 -12.25
CA GLN A 48 -3.20 -6.54 -12.86
C GLN A 48 -2.36 -7.36 -13.82
N GLU A 49 -1.51 -6.73 -14.61
CA GLU A 49 -0.65 -7.42 -15.56
C GLU A 49 0.72 -7.73 -14.96
N ASP A 50 1.25 -6.80 -14.21
CA ASP A 50 2.56 -6.95 -13.61
C ASP A 50 2.58 -6.13 -12.34
N CYS A 51 3.03 -6.73 -11.26
CA CYS A 51 3.12 -6.04 -9.98
C CYS A 51 4.56 -5.59 -9.74
N PRO A 52 4.85 -4.30 -9.95
CA PRO A 52 6.22 -3.80 -9.76
C PRO A 52 6.58 -3.51 -8.31
N PHE A 53 5.63 -3.72 -7.39
CA PHE A 53 5.82 -3.33 -5.99
C PHE A 53 6.28 -4.49 -5.13
N ASP A 54 7.17 -4.19 -4.20
CA ASP A 54 7.63 -5.16 -3.21
C ASP A 54 6.76 -5.14 -1.97
N LEU A 55 6.15 -3.99 -1.68
CA LEU A 55 5.37 -3.77 -0.48
C LEU A 55 4.22 -2.82 -0.78
N VAL A 56 3.06 -3.05 -0.18
CA VAL A 56 1.95 -2.12 -0.27
C VAL A 56 1.37 -1.88 1.12
N PHE A 57 1.12 -0.60 1.43
CA PHE A 57 0.35 -0.20 2.60
C PHE A 57 -1.08 0.01 2.16
N LEU A 58 -1.99 -0.84 2.64
CA LEU A 58 -3.42 -0.76 2.30
C LEU A 58 -4.22 -0.26 3.49
N ASP A 59 -5.01 0.79 3.28
CA ASP A 59 -5.89 1.32 4.30
C ASP A 59 -6.97 0.29 4.65
N ILE A 60 -7.12 0.03 5.94
CA ILE A 60 -8.11 -0.93 6.43
C ILE A 60 -9.54 -0.46 6.13
N GLN A 61 -9.75 0.83 5.96
CA GLN A 61 -11.07 1.35 5.57
C GLN A 61 -11.41 0.98 4.13
N LEU A 62 -10.44 1.04 3.26
CA LEU A 62 -10.60 0.53 1.90
C LEU A 62 -10.79 -0.98 1.93
N VAL A 63 -10.16 -1.63 2.91
CA VAL A 63 -10.29 -3.05 3.15
C VAL A 63 -11.76 -3.45 3.33
N ARG A 64 -12.52 -2.67 4.07
CA ARG A 64 -13.93 -3.00 4.32
C ARG A 64 -14.77 -2.92 3.06
N LEU A 65 -14.36 -2.09 2.12
CA LEU A 65 -15.05 -1.95 0.84
C LEU A 65 -14.37 -2.81 -0.22
N ASP A 66 -13.06 -2.62 -0.35
CA ASP A 66 -12.32 -3.21 -1.45
C ASP A 66 -10.92 -3.70 -1.08
N GLY A 67 -10.36 -3.21 0.01
CA GLY A 67 -8.96 -3.44 0.32
C GLY A 67 -8.59 -4.89 0.61
N VAL A 68 -9.41 -5.59 1.42
CA VAL A 68 -9.17 -7.02 1.66
C VAL A 68 -9.36 -7.79 0.38
N GLN A 69 -10.37 -7.42 -0.40
CA GLN A 69 -10.60 -8.04 -1.69
C GLN A 69 -9.46 -7.77 -2.66
N VAL A 70 -8.95 -6.55 -2.66
CA VAL A 70 -7.81 -6.21 -3.51
C VAL A 70 -6.60 -7.06 -3.12
N GLY A 71 -6.32 -7.18 -1.83
CA GLY A 71 -5.23 -8.01 -1.36
C GLY A 71 -5.41 -9.47 -1.75
N ARG A 72 -6.63 -9.99 -1.58
CA ARG A 72 -6.94 -11.35 -1.98
C ARG A 72 -6.79 -11.55 -3.48
N GLN A 73 -7.31 -10.62 -4.26
CA GLN A 73 -7.25 -10.70 -5.71
C GLN A 73 -5.81 -10.72 -6.19
N ILE A 74 -4.95 -9.93 -5.58
CA ILE A 74 -3.54 -9.93 -5.94
C ILE A 74 -2.94 -11.32 -5.69
N ARG A 75 -3.21 -11.89 -4.52
CA ARG A 75 -2.60 -13.17 -4.17
C ARG A 75 -3.25 -14.35 -4.89
N GLU A 76 -4.57 -14.35 -5.00
CA GLU A 76 -5.29 -15.49 -5.56
C GLU A 76 -5.40 -15.44 -7.08
N GLN A 77 -5.75 -14.28 -7.63
CA GLN A 77 -5.98 -14.17 -9.06
C GLN A 77 -4.72 -13.90 -9.86
N LEU A 78 -3.81 -13.10 -9.30
CA LEU A 78 -2.56 -12.82 -9.99
C LEU A 78 -1.45 -13.76 -9.60
N GLY A 79 -1.68 -14.60 -8.58
CA GLY A 79 -0.67 -15.55 -8.13
C GLY A 79 0.56 -14.87 -7.55
N ASN A 80 0.42 -13.63 -7.12
CA ASN A 80 1.56 -12.85 -6.64
C ASN A 80 1.70 -13.00 -5.12
N GLU A 81 2.56 -13.92 -4.71
CA GLU A 81 2.87 -14.12 -3.31
C GLU A 81 4.10 -13.35 -2.86
N LYS A 82 4.74 -12.64 -3.78
CA LYS A 82 5.98 -11.93 -3.47
C LYS A 82 5.77 -10.57 -2.88
N ILE A 83 4.61 -9.95 -3.14
CA ILE A 83 4.31 -8.63 -2.58
C ILE A 83 3.92 -8.77 -1.12
N SER A 84 4.50 -7.94 -0.27
CA SER A 84 4.12 -7.88 1.14
C SER A 84 2.99 -6.88 1.30
N ILE A 85 1.93 -7.26 1.99
CA ILE A 85 0.78 -6.41 2.21
C ILE A 85 0.69 -6.04 3.68
N VAL A 86 0.72 -4.74 3.96
CA VAL A 86 0.58 -4.22 5.30
C VAL A 86 -0.73 -3.44 5.37
N TYR A 87 -1.63 -3.86 6.24
CA TYR A 87 -2.87 -3.14 6.45
C TYR A 87 -2.64 -2.03 7.45
N ILE A 88 -3.06 -0.83 7.11
CA ILE A 88 -2.90 0.34 7.96
C ILE A 88 -4.26 0.91 8.31
N SER A 89 -4.30 1.72 9.35
CA SER A 89 -5.50 2.41 9.75
C SER A 89 -5.21 3.89 9.90
N SER A 90 -5.95 4.70 9.15
CA SER A 90 -5.90 6.15 9.28
C SER A 90 -6.91 6.65 10.29
N LYS A 91 -7.74 5.76 10.86
CA LYS A 91 -8.76 6.13 11.83
C LYS A 91 -8.33 5.71 13.22
N GLU A 92 -8.50 6.60 14.17
CA GLU A 92 -8.10 6.35 15.56
C GLU A 92 -8.74 5.10 16.16
N THR A 93 -9.97 4.83 15.77
CA THR A 93 -10.69 3.68 16.32
C THR A 93 -10.00 2.36 16.03
N TYR A 94 -9.26 2.29 14.97
CA TYR A 94 -8.55 1.05 14.61
C TYR A 94 -7.20 0.96 15.28
N ALA A 95 -6.59 2.10 15.59
CA ALA A 95 -5.27 2.10 16.19
C ALA A 95 -5.25 1.45 17.57
N MET A 96 -6.41 1.37 18.18
CA MET A 96 -6.54 0.82 19.53
C MET A 96 -6.89 -0.66 19.54
N SER A 97 -7.13 -1.22 18.43
CA SER A 97 -7.57 -2.62 18.34
C SER A 97 -6.46 -3.62 18.54
#